data_f4c6a615ea6b9b06873b1f0833b2caed
#
_entry.id   f4c6a615ea6b9b06873b1f0833b2caed
#
_cell.length_a   1.000
_cell.length_b   1.000
_cell.length_c   1.000
_cell.angle_alpha   90.00
_cell.angle_beta   90.00
_cell.angle_gamma   90.00
#
_symmetry.space_group_name_H-M   'P 1'
#
loop_
_entity.id
_entity.type
_entity.pdbx_description
1 polymer ?
#
loop_
_entity_poly.entity_id
_entity_poly.type
_entity_poly.pdbx_seq_one_letter_code
_entity_poly.pdbx_strand_id
1 'polypeptide(L)'
;MEHFTINGSLFLAFANHERYTDSFIYKFKDSTGKFFLYQTLGTFGGHDVEYFTISGEHYLAVANLANVKTQRLNSVIYRWNGQRFVFFQNIPTIRGSSFHFFKIEKEPFLAVSNLYDTNKERINSTIYKWTNNIFKKYQDIQTEGSRASATIVINNESYIAFANAATPYWASASSFVYKWSRKHFVKLQTLETYRAMDAKSFYISDQAFLAISRQTLGKLDSSSFVYKWNGSHFVLFQSIPTRGARALHSFVMCGQTFLGVADEDNKNSVLYRFSQDKFTKYQEIPTKGKPIDMKSFEYKSDTYLAITTRNIGSTLYKWT
;
A
#
# COMPACT_ATOMS: atom_id res chain seq x y z
N MET A 1 -0.73 0.68 7.38
CA MET A 1 -1.96 0.56 8.23
C MET A 1 -3.10 0.01 7.39
N GLU A 2 -3.96 -0.82 8.00
CA GLU A 2 -5.15 -1.38 7.33
C GLU A 2 -6.36 -1.32 8.25
N HIS A 3 -7.56 -1.16 7.69
CA HIS A 3 -8.82 -1.21 8.41
C HIS A 3 -9.69 -2.35 7.89
N PHE A 4 -10.46 -2.97 8.75
CA PHE A 4 -11.37 -4.03 8.36
C PHE A 4 -12.47 -4.25 9.39
N THR A 5 -13.54 -4.91 8.95
CA THR A 5 -14.67 -5.28 9.80
C THR A 5 -14.84 -6.79 9.80
N ILE A 6 -14.94 -7.38 11.00
CA ILE A 6 -15.26 -8.79 11.20
C ILE A 6 -16.47 -8.86 12.14
N ASN A 7 -17.53 -9.52 11.71
CA ASN A 7 -18.77 -9.67 12.48
C ASN A 7 -19.29 -8.35 13.08
N GLY A 8 -19.29 -7.28 12.26
CA GLY A 8 -19.75 -5.94 12.65
C GLY A 8 -18.79 -5.17 13.56
N SER A 9 -17.67 -5.73 13.98
CA SER A 9 -16.64 -5.04 14.77
C SER A 9 -15.58 -4.43 13.86
N LEU A 10 -15.24 -3.16 14.09
CA LEU A 10 -14.18 -2.43 13.37
C LEU A 10 -12.82 -2.67 14.01
N PHE A 11 -11.83 -2.94 13.18
CA PHE A 11 -10.43 -3.12 13.55
C PHE A 11 -9.51 -2.20 12.74
N LEU A 12 -8.39 -1.81 13.36
CA LEU A 12 -7.26 -1.17 12.71
C LEU A 12 -6.01 -1.99 12.98
N ALA A 13 -5.28 -2.39 11.93
CA ALA A 13 -4.00 -3.05 12.04
C ALA A 13 -2.86 -2.12 11.62
N PHE A 14 -1.80 -2.10 12.41
CA PHE A 14 -0.62 -1.27 12.19
C PHE A 14 0.62 -2.15 12.10
N ALA A 15 1.36 -2.03 10.99
CA ALA A 15 2.71 -2.55 10.90
C ALA A 15 3.67 -1.62 11.67
N ASN A 16 4.47 -2.19 12.56
CA ASN A 16 5.46 -1.44 13.30
C ASN A 16 6.86 -1.65 12.70
N HIS A 17 7.42 -0.58 12.16
CA HIS A 17 8.69 -0.59 11.44
C HIS A 17 9.91 -0.78 12.36
N GLU A 18 9.75 -0.65 13.65
CA GLU A 18 10.84 -0.86 14.62
C GLU A 18 11.27 -2.33 14.63
N ARG A 19 12.60 -2.57 14.65
CA ARG A 19 13.19 -3.90 14.37
C ARG A 19 12.82 -5.02 15.34
N TYR A 20 12.36 -4.68 16.54
CA TYR A 20 12.06 -5.64 17.63
C TYR A 20 10.71 -5.41 18.27
N THR A 21 9.84 -4.75 17.58
CA THR A 21 8.51 -4.42 18.10
C THR A 21 7.43 -5.16 17.33
N ASP A 22 6.45 -5.62 18.07
CA ASP A 22 5.27 -6.23 17.51
C ASP A 22 4.44 -5.24 16.69
N SER A 23 3.75 -5.73 15.72
CA SER A 23 2.66 -5.03 15.04
C SER A 23 1.38 -5.14 15.87
N PHE A 24 0.46 -4.20 15.71
CA PHE A 24 -0.68 -4.07 16.61
C PHE A 24 -2.00 -4.13 15.85
N ILE A 25 -2.98 -4.77 16.48
CA ILE A 25 -4.38 -4.73 16.06
C ILE A 25 -5.18 -4.07 17.18
N TYR A 26 -5.89 -3.02 16.81
CA TYR A 26 -6.82 -2.32 17.69
C TYR A 26 -8.26 -2.65 17.29
N LYS A 27 -9.13 -2.73 18.26
CA LYS A 27 -10.58 -2.90 18.07
C LYS A 27 -11.31 -1.67 18.56
N PHE A 28 -12.30 -1.23 17.80
CA PHE A 28 -13.17 -0.14 18.21
C PHE A 28 -14.19 -0.62 19.23
N LYS A 29 -14.38 0.16 20.29
CA LYS A 29 -15.39 -0.08 21.32
C LYS A 29 -16.48 0.97 21.23
N ASP A 30 -17.62 0.58 20.68
CA ASP A 30 -18.77 1.49 20.46
C ASP A 30 -19.20 2.23 21.71
N SER A 31 -19.23 1.57 22.87
CA SER A 31 -19.70 2.16 24.13
C SER A 31 -18.82 3.32 24.61
N THR A 32 -17.59 3.43 24.14
CA THR A 32 -16.66 4.50 24.54
C THR A 32 -16.22 5.39 23.36
N GLY A 33 -16.53 4.98 22.12
CA GLY A 33 -16.07 5.67 20.91
C GLY A 33 -14.54 5.65 20.73
N LYS A 34 -13.86 4.65 21.31
CA LYS A 34 -12.39 4.58 21.32
C LYS A 34 -11.88 3.23 20.86
N PHE A 35 -10.67 3.23 20.30
CA PHE A 35 -9.91 2.03 20.00
C PHE A 35 -9.15 1.56 21.26
N PHE A 36 -9.08 0.24 21.44
CA PHE A 36 -8.24 -0.40 22.44
C PHE A 36 -7.37 -1.47 21.79
N LEU A 37 -6.20 -1.72 22.35
CA LEU A 37 -5.31 -2.77 21.88
C LEU A 37 -6.02 -4.13 22.04
N TYR A 38 -6.17 -4.82 20.91
CA TYR A 38 -6.86 -6.10 20.85
C TYR A 38 -5.89 -7.28 20.77
N GLN A 39 -4.88 -7.16 19.91
CA GLN A 39 -3.88 -8.20 19.69
C GLN A 39 -2.54 -7.60 19.28
N THR A 40 -1.46 -8.27 19.67
CA THR A 40 -0.12 -8.06 19.14
C THR A 40 0.25 -9.19 18.19
N LEU A 41 0.99 -8.87 17.13
CA LEU A 41 1.52 -9.81 16.14
C LEU A 41 3.03 -9.71 16.17
N GLY A 42 3.73 -10.82 16.44
CA GLY A 42 5.19 -10.86 16.41
C GLY A 42 5.72 -10.54 15.01
N THR A 43 6.45 -9.45 14.86
CA THR A 43 7.02 -8.98 13.59
C THR A 43 8.48 -8.58 13.72
N PHE A 44 9.16 -8.48 12.58
CA PHE A 44 10.56 -8.03 12.49
C PHE A 44 10.66 -6.85 11.52
N GLY A 45 10.49 -5.63 12.05
CA GLY A 45 10.41 -4.44 11.23
C GLY A 45 9.20 -4.51 10.29
N GLY A 46 8.01 -4.69 10.87
CA GLY A 46 6.76 -4.73 10.10
C GLY A 46 6.62 -3.48 9.24
N HIS A 47 6.52 -3.64 7.94
CA HIS A 47 6.51 -2.52 7.00
C HIS A 47 5.12 -2.25 6.42
N ASP A 48 4.35 -3.31 6.22
CA ASP A 48 3.00 -3.24 5.66
C ASP A 48 2.10 -4.32 6.24
N VAL A 49 0.80 -4.04 6.25
CA VAL A 49 -0.26 -5.00 6.56
C VAL A 49 -1.30 -4.93 5.44
N GLU A 50 -1.73 -6.11 4.99
CA GLU A 50 -2.78 -6.25 3.97
C GLU A 50 -3.85 -7.21 4.51
N TYR A 51 -5.07 -6.71 4.63
CA TYR A 51 -6.22 -7.53 5.01
C TYR A 51 -6.99 -7.97 3.77
N PHE A 52 -7.39 -9.24 3.75
CA PHE A 52 -8.19 -9.78 2.66
C PHE A 52 -9.06 -10.96 3.10
N THR A 53 -10.00 -11.32 2.23
CA THR A 53 -10.87 -12.47 2.44
C THR A 53 -10.81 -13.44 1.27
N ILE A 54 -10.79 -14.73 1.58
CA ILE A 54 -10.92 -15.82 0.59
C ILE A 54 -12.00 -16.78 1.10
N SER A 55 -13.03 -16.97 0.29
CA SER A 55 -14.16 -17.88 0.61
C SER A 55 -14.79 -17.63 1.99
N GLY A 56 -14.90 -16.36 2.40
CA GLY A 56 -15.47 -15.98 3.70
C GLY A 56 -14.51 -16.03 4.88
N GLU A 57 -13.32 -16.62 4.72
CA GLU A 57 -12.27 -16.63 5.74
C GLU A 57 -11.46 -15.33 5.68
N HIS A 58 -11.04 -14.82 6.86
CA HIS A 58 -10.32 -13.56 7.00
C HIS A 58 -8.82 -13.79 7.19
N TYR A 59 -8.02 -13.06 6.48
CA TYR A 59 -6.57 -13.14 6.50
C TYR A 59 -5.94 -11.75 6.69
N LEU A 60 -4.75 -11.74 7.29
CA LEU A 60 -3.92 -10.56 7.46
C LEU A 60 -2.48 -10.93 7.11
N ALA A 61 -1.94 -10.34 6.05
CA ALA A 61 -0.54 -10.51 5.68
C ALA A 61 0.28 -9.36 6.27
N VAL A 62 1.44 -9.67 6.88
CA VAL A 62 2.36 -8.68 7.44
C VAL A 62 3.72 -8.82 6.77
N ALA A 63 4.16 -7.75 6.11
CA ALA A 63 5.46 -7.69 5.45
C ALA A 63 6.55 -7.39 6.48
N ASN A 64 7.56 -8.26 6.57
CA ASN A 64 8.73 -8.12 7.43
C ASN A 64 9.93 -7.61 6.63
N LEU A 65 10.47 -6.46 7.01
CA LEU A 65 11.53 -5.81 6.25
C LEU A 65 12.91 -6.41 6.52
N ALA A 66 13.31 -6.54 7.78
CA ALA A 66 14.60 -7.07 8.20
C ALA A 66 14.68 -7.25 9.72
N ASN A 67 15.57 -8.14 10.16
CA ASN A 67 16.07 -8.14 11.54
C ASN A 67 17.56 -7.80 11.56
N VAL A 68 18.21 -7.86 12.72
CA VAL A 68 19.67 -7.55 12.83
C VAL A 68 20.56 -8.57 12.14
N LYS A 69 20.07 -9.79 11.90
CA LYS A 69 20.89 -10.90 11.39
C LYS A 69 20.75 -11.07 9.88
N THR A 70 19.57 -10.79 9.32
CA THR A 70 19.28 -11.05 7.90
C THR A 70 18.22 -10.14 7.34
N GLN A 71 18.29 -9.92 6.04
CA GLN A 71 17.30 -9.27 5.21
C GLN A 71 16.39 -10.29 4.49
N ARG A 72 16.76 -11.57 4.52
CA ARG A 72 15.98 -12.68 3.99
C ARG A 72 15.14 -13.25 5.13
N LEU A 73 13.95 -12.70 5.30
CA LEU A 73 13.00 -13.10 6.34
C LEU A 73 11.72 -13.62 5.71
N ASN A 74 11.04 -14.46 6.45
CA ASN A 74 9.66 -14.74 6.11
C ASN A 74 8.78 -13.56 6.54
N SER A 75 7.97 -13.08 5.64
CA SER A 75 6.75 -12.36 5.95
C SER A 75 5.68 -13.37 6.33
N VAL A 76 4.63 -12.96 7.03
CA VAL A 76 3.69 -13.89 7.64
C VAL A 76 2.26 -13.58 7.23
N ILE A 77 1.52 -14.62 6.89
CA ILE A 77 0.06 -14.55 6.77
C ILE A 77 -0.55 -15.16 8.02
N TYR A 78 -1.48 -14.44 8.62
CA TYR A 78 -2.31 -14.88 9.73
C TYR A 78 -3.73 -15.13 9.23
N ARG A 79 -4.44 -16.08 9.88
CA ARG A 79 -5.86 -16.35 9.63
C ARG A 79 -6.66 -16.11 10.91
N TRP A 80 -7.83 -15.55 10.76
CA TRP A 80 -8.78 -15.37 11.85
C TRP A 80 -9.38 -16.71 12.26
N ASN A 81 -9.37 -17.02 13.55
CA ASN A 81 -9.90 -18.28 14.09
C ASN A 81 -11.25 -18.11 14.80
N GLY A 82 -11.94 -16.99 14.58
CA GLY A 82 -13.17 -16.64 15.28
C GLY A 82 -12.96 -15.68 16.46
N GLN A 83 -11.73 -15.62 17.03
CA GLN A 83 -11.40 -14.78 18.17
C GLN A 83 -10.17 -13.90 17.92
N ARG A 84 -9.15 -14.41 17.23
CA ARG A 84 -7.90 -13.68 16.95
C ARG A 84 -7.24 -14.17 15.67
N PHE A 85 -6.29 -13.40 15.18
CA PHE A 85 -5.41 -13.83 14.10
C PHE A 85 -4.34 -14.80 14.62
N VAL A 86 -4.28 -15.99 14.02
CA VAL A 86 -3.29 -17.02 14.34
C VAL A 86 -2.40 -17.26 13.12
N PHE A 87 -1.17 -17.69 13.35
CA PHE A 87 -0.24 -18.05 12.28
C PHE A 87 -0.90 -18.99 11.26
N PHE A 88 -0.73 -18.68 10.00
CA PHE A 88 -1.25 -19.49 8.91
C PHE A 88 -0.15 -19.95 7.95
N GLN A 89 0.65 -19.01 7.41
CA GLN A 89 1.66 -19.33 6.40
C GLN A 89 2.84 -18.36 6.44
N ASN A 90 4.06 -18.90 6.25
CA ASN A 90 5.23 -18.10 5.94
C ASN A 90 5.32 -17.83 4.43
N ILE A 91 5.67 -16.60 4.08
CA ILE A 91 5.96 -16.17 2.71
C ILE A 91 7.42 -15.72 2.68
N PRO A 92 8.31 -16.43 1.97
CA PRO A 92 9.71 -16.01 1.82
C PRO A 92 9.81 -14.63 1.17
N THR A 93 10.53 -13.71 1.81
CA THR A 93 10.74 -12.34 1.32
C THR A 93 12.20 -11.91 1.47
N ILE A 94 12.61 -10.93 0.67
CA ILE A 94 13.89 -10.24 0.81
C ILE A 94 13.57 -8.77 1.05
N ARG A 95 13.67 -8.35 2.33
CA ARG A 95 13.18 -7.04 2.76
C ARG A 95 11.76 -6.80 2.25
N GLY A 96 10.84 -7.68 2.61
CA GLY A 96 9.43 -7.56 2.22
C GLY A 96 8.89 -6.19 2.60
N SER A 97 8.42 -5.43 1.62
CA SER A 97 7.98 -4.06 1.84
C SER A 97 6.47 -3.89 1.77
N SER A 98 5.78 -4.64 0.93
CA SER A 98 4.33 -4.65 0.91
C SER A 98 3.75 -5.95 0.40
N PHE A 99 2.52 -6.18 0.79
CA PHE A 99 1.60 -7.14 0.19
C PHE A 99 0.49 -6.39 -0.56
N HIS A 100 -0.01 -6.98 -1.62
CA HIS A 100 -1.19 -6.50 -2.31
C HIS A 100 -2.02 -7.69 -2.78
N PHE A 101 -3.20 -7.85 -2.20
CA PHE A 101 -4.13 -8.91 -2.55
C PHE A 101 -5.03 -8.46 -3.70
N PHE A 102 -5.22 -9.34 -4.70
CA PHE A 102 -6.09 -9.06 -5.84
C PHE A 102 -6.67 -10.36 -6.41
N LYS A 103 -7.63 -10.22 -7.31
CA LYS A 103 -8.23 -11.36 -8.02
C LYS A 103 -8.15 -11.14 -9.52
N ILE A 104 -7.85 -12.22 -10.25
CA ILE A 104 -7.99 -12.28 -11.70
C ILE A 104 -8.97 -13.41 -11.99
N GLU A 105 -10.05 -13.11 -12.70
CA GLU A 105 -11.09 -14.11 -13.03
C GLU A 105 -11.60 -14.89 -11.79
N LYS A 106 -11.76 -14.20 -10.66
CA LYS A 106 -12.12 -14.72 -9.34
C LYS A 106 -11.01 -15.54 -8.63
N GLU A 107 -9.91 -15.89 -9.29
CA GLU A 107 -8.79 -16.56 -8.65
C GLU A 107 -7.98 -15.59 -7.77
N PRO A 108 -7.69 -15.95 -6.50
CA PRO A 108 -6.96 -15.08 -5.60
C PRO A 108 -5.45 -15.10 -5.87
N PHE A 109 -4.86 -13.91 -5.89
CA PHE A 109 -3.41 -13.70 -6.00
C PHE A 109 -2.93 -12.75 -4.91
N LEU A 110 -1.65 -12.82 -4.61
CA LEU A 110 -0.95 -11.94 -3.66
C LEU A 110 0.37 -11.49 -4.28
N ALA A 111 0.50 -10.19 -4.53
CA ALA A 111 1.77 -9.60 -4.92
C ALA A 111 2.59 -9.28 -3.68
N VAL A 112 3.87 -9.60 -3.73
CA VAL A 112 4.86 -9.36 -2.68
C VAL A 112 5.94 -8.47 -3.23
N SER A 113 6.04 -7.25 -2.72
CA SER A 113 7.10 -6.32 -3.07
C SER A 113 8.35 -6.58 -2.24
N ASN A 114 9.48 -6.79 -2.91
CA ASN A 114 10.79 -6.96 -2.30
C ASN A 114 11.69 -5.75 -2.61
N LEU A 115 12.47 -5.27 -1.63
CA LEU A 115 13.32 -4.10 -1.84
C LEU A 115 14.65 -4.44 -2.50
N TYR A 116 15.63 -4.86 -1.73
CA TYR A 116 16.99 -5.18 -2.19
C TYR A 116 17.69 -6.05 -1.15
N ASP A 117 18.74 -6.77 -1.54
CA ASP A 117 19.55 -7.53 -0.61
C ASP A 117 20.88 -6.82 -0.25
N THR A 118 21.66 -7.45 0.64
CA THR A 118 22.98 -6.95 1.09
C THR A 118 24.01 -6.88 -0.03
N ASN A 119 23.85 -7.72 -1.07
CA ASN A 119 24.77 -7.77 -2.21
C ASN A 119 24.50 -6.64 -3.23
N LYS A 120 23.58 -5.72 -2.93
CA LYS A 120 23.20 -4.62 -3.80
C LYS A 120 22.54 -5.06 -5.11
N GLU A 121 22.03 -6.30 -5.16
CA GLU A 121 21.36 -6.82 -6.33
C GLU A 121 19.94 -6.29 -6.46
N ARG A 122 19.49 -6.14 -7.70
CA ARG A 122 18.09 -5.90 -8.02
C ARG A 122 17.32 -7.18 -7.73
N ILE A 123 16.31 -7.09 -6.88
CA ILE A 123 15.54 -8.24 -6.43
C ILE A 123 14.18 -8.23 -7.11
N ASN A 124 13.78 -9.37 -7.63
CA ASN A 124 12.45 -9.57 -8.16
C ASN A 124 11.40 -9.51 -7.03
N SER A 125 10.28 -8.90 -7.32
CA SER A 125 9.05 -9.09 -6.57
C SER A 125 8.40 -10.41 -7.00
N THR A 126 7.45 -10.91 -6.22
CA THR A 126 6.87 -12.25 -6.48
C THR A 126 5.35 -12.17 -6.45
N ILE A 127 4.73 -12.81 -7.41
CA ILE A 127 3.29 -13.09 -7.40
C ILE A 127 3.08 -14.50 -6.85
N TYR A 128 2.21 -14.62 -5.88
CA TYR A 128 1.71 -15.89 -5.35
C TYR A 128 0.27 -16.10 -5.83
N LYS A 129 -0.11 -17.34 -6.07
CA LYS A 129 -1.48 -17.74 -6.39
C LYS A 129 -2.03 -18.64 -5.29
N TRP A 130 -3.27 -18.42 -4.89
CA TRP A 130 -3.97 -19.30 -3.99
C TRP A 130 -4.30 -20.63 -4.66
N THR A 131 -3.77 -21.72 -4.12
CA THR A 131 -3.91 -23.06 -4.68
C THR A 131 -3.88 -24.08 -3.54
N ASN A 132 -4.90 -24.97 -3.47
CA ASN A 132 -5.01 -25.97 -2.42
C ASN A 132 -4.96 -25.37 -1.00
N ASN A 133 -5.70 -24.27 -0.79
CA ASN A 133 -5.84 -23.56 0.48
C ASN A 133 -4.54 -22.94 1.05
N ILE A 134 -3.54 -22.67 0.21
CA ILE A 134 -2.34 -21.92 0.55
C ILE A 134 -1.89 -21.04 -0.62
N PHE A 135 -1.06 -20.03 -0.35
CA PHE A 135 -0.38 -19.28 -1.40
C PHE A 135 0.86 -20.02 -1.88
N LYS A 136 0.91 -20.35 -3.17
CA LYS A 136 2.09 -20.93 -3.83
C LYS A 136 2.73 -19.90 -4.75
N LYS A 137 4.05 -19.86 -4.79
CA LYS A 137 4.79 -19.03 -5.73
C LYS A 137 4.31 -19.30 -7.15
N TYR A 138 3.98 -18.25 -7.87
CA TYR A 138 3.41 -18.33 -9.21
C TYR A 138 4.35 -17.74 -10.26
N GLN A 139 4.82 -16.49 -10.03
CA GLN A 139 5.69 -15.80 -10.97
C GLN A 139 6.64 -14.85 -10.24
N ASP A 140 7.90 -14.80 -10.64
CA ASP A 140 8.79 -13.72 -10.29
C ASP A 140 8.63 -12.57 -11.28
N ILE A 141 8.52 -11.36 -10.74
CA ILE A 141 8.33 -10.12 -11.49
C ILE A 141 9.60 -9.28 -11.34
N GLN A 142 10.22 -8.91 -12.45
CA GLN A 142 11.36 -8.01 -12.45
C GLN A 142 10.96 -6.67 -11.81
N THR A 143 11.67 -6.25 -10.77
CA THR A 143 11.50 -4.95 -10.11
C THR A 143 12.85 -4.33 -9.77
N GLU A 144 12.85 -3.07 -9.37
CA GLU A 144 14.06 -2.33 -8.99
C GLU A 144 13.92 -1.77 -7.56
N GLY A 145 13.75 -2.69 -6.61
CA GLY A 145 13.51 -2.32 -5.22
C GLY A 145 12.07 -1.83 -5.01
N SER A 146 11.11 -2.72 -5.23
CA SER A 146 9.69 -2.37 -5.12
C SER A 146 9.28 -2.07 -3.68
N ARG A 147 8.60 -0.94 -3.49
CA ARG A 147 8.00 -0.50 -2.24
C ARG A 147 6.55 -0.90 -2.10
N ALA A 148 5.81 -0.77 -3.17
CA ALA A 148 4.38 -1.06 -3.20
C ALA A 148 3.95 -1.52 -4.59
N SER A 149 2.76 -2.08 -4.68
CA SER A 149 2.12 -2.40 -5.95
C SER A 149 0.64 -2.06 -5.91
N ALA A 150 0.06 -1.83 -7.08
CA ALA A 150 -1.36 -1.57 -7.26
C ALA A 150 -1.87 -2.27 -8.52
N THR A 151 -3.07 -2.84 -8.44
CA THR A 151 -3.72 -3.48 -9.59
C THR A 151 -4.90 -2.67 -10.08
N ILE A 152 -5.16 -2.74 -11.37
CA ILE A 152 -6.35 -2.16 -11.99
C ILE A 152 -6.85 -3.06 -13.11
N VAL A 153 -8.16 -3.14 -13.29
CA VAL A 153 -8.79 -3.89 -14.38
C VAL A 153 -9.36 -2.88 -15.37
N ILE A 154 -8.86 -2.82 -16.59
CA ILE A 154 -9.31 -1.90 -17.62
C ILE A 154 -9.83 -2.72 -18.80
N ASN A 155 -11.10 -2.54 -19.19
CA ASN A 155 -11.73 -3.28 -20.28
C ASN A 155 -11.56 -4.81 -20.15
N ASN A 156 -11.79 -5.36 -18.93
CA ASN A 156 -11.59 -6.78 -18.57
C ASN A 156 -10.14 -7.28 -18.65
N GLU A 157 -9.18 -6.43 -18.85
CA GLU A 157 -7.76 -6.75 -18.80
C GLU A 157 -7.16 -6.32 -17.47
N SER A 158 -6.38 -7.19 -16.82
CA SER A 158 -5.77 -6.92 -15.52
C SER A 158 -4.35 -6.38 -15.69
N TYR A 159 -4.05 -5.34 -14.94
CA TYR A 159 -2.74 -4.70 -14.90
C TYR A 159 -2.24 -4.62 -13.46
N ILE A 160 -0.92 -4.68 -13.29
CA ILE A 160 -0.26 -4.42 -12.00
C ILE A 160 0.90 -3.45 -12.19
N ALA A 161 0.96 -2.43 -11.36
CA ALA A 161 2.07 -1.49 -11.30
C ALA A 161 2.91 -1.73 -10.05
N PHE A 162 4.24 -1.68 -10.17
CA PHE A 162 5.18 -1.73 -9.07
C PHE A 162 5.90 -0.39 -8.93
N ALA A 163 5.74 0.24 -7.77
CA ALA A 163 6.47 1.45 -7.39
C ALA A 163 7.88 1.08 -6.94
N ASN A 164 8.87 1.35 -7.78
CA ASN A 164 10.26 1.02 -7.50
C ASN A 164 10.99 2.20 -6.85
N ALA A 165 11.53 1.96 -5.67
CA ALA A 165 12.32 2.93 -4.94
C ALA A 165 13.80 2.78 -5.34
N ALA A 166 14.48 3.92 -5.53
CA ALA A 166 15.93 3.90 -5.59
C ALA A 166 16.49 3.34 -4.27
N THR A 167 17.51 2.52 -4.36
CA THR A 167 18.27 2.06 -3.20
C THR A 167 19.40 3.03 -2.89
N PRO A 168 20.07 2.94 -1.75
CA PRO A 168 21.28 3.73 -1.48
C PRO A 168 22.37 3.60 -2.55
N TYR A 169 22.28 2.53 -3.36
CA TYR A 169 23.27 2.18 -4.37
C TYR A 169 22.86 2.54 -5.80
N TRP A 170 21.56 2.80 -6.04
CA TRP A 170 21.03 3.15 -7.36
C TRP A 170 20.13 4.38 -7.21
N ALA A 171 20.62 5.51 -7.71
CA ALA A 171 19.94 6.80 -7.59
C ALA A 171 18.65 6.87 -8.41
N SER A 172 18.52 6.03 -9.43
CA SER A 172 17.36 6.02 -10.33
C SER A 172 16.74 4.63 -10.41
N ALA A 173 15.48 4.51 -10.04
CA ALA A 173 14.66 3.33 -10.29
C ALA A 173 13.37 3.78 -10.97
N SER A 174 13.02 3.14 -12.07
CA SER A 174 11.75 3.38 -12.75
C SER A 174 10.70 2.42 -12.25
N SER A 175 9.46 2.86 -12.17
CA SER A 175 8.32 2.00 -11.88
C SER A 175 7.91 1.23 -13.12
N PHE A 176 7.35 0.05 -12.94
CA PHE A 176 6.96 -0.81 -14.04
C PHE A 176 5.49 -1.16 -13.99
N VAL A 177 4.84 -1.16 -15.15
CA VAL A 177 3.48 -1.64 -15.33
C VAL A 177 3.53 -2.94 -16.12
N TYR A 178 2.81 -3.93 -15.63
CA TYR A 178 2.65 -5.25 -16.25
C TYR A 178 1.19 -5.47 -16.63
N LYS A 179 0.98 -6.16 -17.74
CA LYS A 179 -0.33 -6.62 -18.22
C LYS A 179 -0.45 -8.12 -18.04
N TRP A 180 -1.58 -8.60 -17.54
CA TRP A 180 -1.90 -10.01 -17.52
C TRP A 180 -2.19 -10.51 -18.92
N SER A 181 -1.46 -11.52 -19.37
CA SER A 181 -1.58 -12.11 -20.72
C SER A 181 -1.20 -13.57 -20.66
N ARG A 182 -2.02 -14.45 -21.24
CA ARG A 182 -1.77 -15.88 -21.33
C ARG A 182 -1.36 -16.51 -19.98
N LYS A 183 -2.07 -16.15 -18.92
CA LYS A 183 -1.87 -16.62 -17.53
C LYS A 183 -0.53 -16.20 -16.89
N HIS A 184 0.09 -15.11 -17.31
CA HIS A 184 1.25 -14.51 -16.64
C HIS A 184 1.30 -13.00 -16.86
N PHE A 185 2.05 -12.28 -16.04
CA PHE A 185 2.30 -10.86 -16.21
C PHE A 185 3.45 -10.61 -17.18
N VAL A 186 3.19 -9.79 -18.18
CA VAL A 186 4.19 -9.33 -19.17
C VAL A 186 4.38 -7.82 -18.97
N LYS A 187 5.64 -7.38 -18.98
CA LYS A 187 5.96 -5.96 -18.85
C LYS A 187 5.36 -5.18 -20.03
N LEU A 188 4.53 -4.20 -19.71
CA LEU A 188 3.88 -3.32 -20.68
C LEU A 188 4.62 -2.00 -20.81
N GLN A 189 5.00 -1.39 -19.69
CA GLN A 189 5.48 -0.01 -19.66
C GLN A 189 6.50 0.22 -18.55
N THR A 190 7.44 1.12 -18.82
CA THR A 190 8.31 1.73 -17.83
C THR A 190 7.85 3.17 -17.58
N LEU A 191 7.70 3.55 -16.30
CA LEU A 191 7.38 4.89 -15.85
C LEU A 191 8.60 5.49 -15.14
N GLU A 192 9.13 6.58 -15.63
CA GLU A 192 10.28 7.27 -15.05
C GLU A 192 9.88 8.01 -13.78
N THR A 193 9.86 7.30 -12.67
CA THR A 193 9.34 7.83 -11.40
C THR A 193 10.41 8.21 -10.39
N TYR A 194 11.60 7.68 -10.51
CA TYR A 194 12.72 7.93 -9.60
C TYR A 194 12.30 7.94 -8.12
N ARG A 195 12.65 6.89 -7.36
CA ARG A 195 12.36 6.76 -5.92
C ARG A 195 10.85 6.75 -5.58
N ALA A 196 10.08 5.95 -6.30
CA ALA A 196 8.67 5.76 -5.98
C ALA A 196 8.50 5.07 -4.62
N MET A 197 7.53 5.52 -3.84
CA MET A 197 7.29 5.02 -2.49
C MET A 197 5.97 4.26 -2.37
N ASP A 198 4.96 4.68 -3.12
CA ASP A 198 3.64 4.06 -3.13
C ASP A 198 3.00 4.17 -4.52
N ALA A 199 2.09 3.26 -4.81
CA ALA A 199 1.26 3.26 -6.00
C ALA A 199 -0.20 3.03 -5.61
N LYS A 200 -1.12 3.81 -6.19
CA LYS A 200 -2.57 3.63 -6.05
C LYS A 200 -3.24 3.75 -7.40
N SER A 201 -4.08 2.80 -7.69
CA SER A 201 -4.94 2.82 -8.88
C SER A 201 -6.37 3.16 -8.48
N PHE A 202 -7.06 3.90 -9.31
CA PHE A 202 -8.44 4.31 -9.06
C PHE A 202 -9.12 4.71 -10.36
N TYR A 203 -10.44 4.86 -10.27
CA TYR A 203 -11.26 5.37 -11.34
C TYR A 203 -11.84 6.74 -10.98
N ILE A 204 -11.95 7.60 -11.98
CA ILE A 204 -12.78 8.79 -11.93
C ILE A 204 -13.75 8.65 -13.10
N SER A 205 -15.05 8.49 -12.80
CA SER A 205 -16.01 7.99 -13.77
C SER A 205 -15.49 6.66 -14.36
N ASP A 206 -15.47 6.47 -15.65
CA ASP A 206 -14.96 5.24 -16.28
C ASP A 206 -13.47 5.34 -16.69
N GLN A 207 -12.81 6.41 -16.32
CA GLN A 207 -11.41 6.64 -16.67
C GLN A 207 -10.47 6.08 -15.61
N ALA A 208 -9.54 5.24 -16.03
CA ALA A 208 -8.53 4.64 -15.16
C ALA A 208 -7.34 5.57 -14.90
N PHE A 209 -6.92 5.64 -13.63
CA PHE A 209 -5.77 6.42 -13.18
C PHE A 209 -4.82 5.57 -12.35
N LEU A 210 -3.54 5.94 -12.37
CA LEU A 210 -2.48 5.41 -11.53
C LEU A 210 -1.72 6.58 -10.90
N ALA A 211 -1.72 6.69 -9.58
CA ALA A 211 -0.91 7.67 -8.87
C ALA A 211 0.32 7.01 -8.25
N ILE A 212 1.47 7.66 -8.34
CA ILE A 212 2.74 7.19 -7.78
C ILE A 212 3.33 8.30 -6.92
N SER A 213 3.51 8.02 -5.62
CA SER A 213 4.21 8.93 -4.72
C SER A 213 5.72 8.82 -4.88
N ARG A 214 6.41 9.91 -4.63
CA ARG A 214 7.85 10.00 -4.76
C ARG A 214 8.49 10.67 -3.55
N GLN A 215 9.66 10.19 -3.18
CA GLN A 215 10.49 10.79 -2.15
C GLN A 215 11.84 11.16 -2.74
N THR A 216 12.28 12.40 -2.57
CA THR A 216 13.64 12.83 -2.93
C THR A 216 14.45 13.10 -1.68
N LEU A 217 15.73 12.73 -1.68
CA LEU A 217 16.62 13.06 -0.57
C LEU A 217 17.06 14.52 -0.69
N GLY A 218 16.58 15.35 0.23
CA GLY A 218 17.16 16.69 0.47
C GLY A 218 16.94 17.75 -0.61
N LYS A 219 16.09 17.53 -1.61
CA LYS A 219 15.73 18.53 -2.63
C LYS A 219 14.27 18.94 -2.49
N LEU A 220 14.02 20.23 -2.65
CA LEU A 220 12.75 20.89 -2.38
C LEU A 220 11.60 20.48 -3.33
N ASP A 221 11.89 19.88 -4.48
CA ASP A 221 10.90 19.65 -5.53
C ASP A 221 10.82 18.16 -5.92
N SER A 222 10.12 17.39 -5.15
CA SER A 222 9.65 16.08 -5.60
C SER A 222 8.14 16.17 -5.90
N SER A 223 7.77 16.01 -7.14
CA SER A 223 6.36 15.85 -7.47
C SER A 223 5.99 14.37 -7.44
N SER A 224 4.86 14.05 -6.85
CA SER A 224 4.18 12.79 -7.09
C SER A 224 3.45 12.86 -8.43
N PHE A 225 3.26 11.73 -9.08
CA PHE A 225 2.70 11.70 -10.42
C PHE A 225 1.34 11.02 -10.44
N VAL A 226 0.42 11.59 -11.20
CA VAL A 226 -0.85 10.96 -11.56
C VAL A 226 -0.80 10.70 -13.06
N TYR A 227 -0.99 9.44 -13.44
CA TYR A 227 -1.08 8.99 -14.81
C TYR A 227 -2.52 8.65 -15.15
N LYS A 228 -2.89 8.84 -16.41
CA LYS A 228 -4.20 8.49 -16.97
C LYS A 228 -4.02 7.46 -18.08
N TRP A 229 -4.89 6.46 -18.13
CA TRP A 229 -4.91 5.49 -19.22
C TRP A 229 -5.44 6.12 -20.52
N ASN A 230 -4.70 5.99 -21.61
CA ASN A 230 -5.07 6.55 -22.92
C ASN A 230 -5.65 5.54 -23.92
N GLY A 231 -5.93 4.31 -23.46
CA GLY A 231 -6.38 3.21 -24.30
C GLY A 231 -5.33 2.13 -24.55
N SER A 232 -4.04 2.44 -24.37
CA SER A 232 -2.93 1.49 -24.58
C SER A 232 -1.88 1.51 -23.48
N HIS A 233 -1.64 2.65 -22.84
CA HIS A 233 -0.65 2.83 -21.79
C HIS A 233 -1.00 4.01 -20.86
N PHE A 234 -0.31 4.13 -19.73
CA PHE A 234 -0.46 5.24 -18.81
C PHE A 234 0.38 6.45 -19.28
N VAL A 235 -0.25 7.59 -19.48
CA VAL A 235 0.40 8.87 -19.80
C VAL A 235 0.33 9.81 -18.62
N LEU A 236 1.36 10.63 -18.42
CA LEU A 236 1.38 11.62 -17.35
C LEU A 236 0.19 12.57 -17.52
N PHE A 237 -0.67 12.59 -16.53
CA PHE A 237 -1.84 13.46 -16.48
C PHE A 237 -1.56 14.72 -15.66
N GLN A 238 -0.98 14.55 -14.47
CA GLN A 238 -0.68 15.66 -13.58
C GLN A 238 0.49 15.36 -12.66
N SER A 239 1.32 16.37 -12.40
CA SER A 239 2.29 16.39 -11.33
C SER A 239 1.70 17.07 -10.11
N ILE A 240 1.74 16.40 -8.96
CA ILE A 240 1.28 16.91 -7.66
C ILE A 240 2.51 17.35 -6.87
N PRO A 241 2.67 18.65 -6.53
CA PRO A 241 3.81 19.11 -5.75
C PRO A 241 3.84 18.42 -4.37
N THR A 242 4.96 17.76 -4.06
CA THR A 242 5.22 17.09 -2.78
C THR A 242 6.68 17.31 -2.39
N ARG A 243 7.03 17.12 -1.11
CA ARG A 243 8.43 17.22 -0.64
C ARG A 243 9.03 15.87 -0.27
N GLY A 244 8.22 14.86 -0.07
CA GLY A 244 8.66 13.53 0.32
C GLY A 244 7.46 12.63 0.57
N ALA A 245 6.55 12.57 -0.42
CA ALA A 245 5.34 11.80 -0.30
C ALA A 245 5.65 10.32 -0.06
N ARG A 246 5.18 9.82 1.07
CA ARG A 246 5.39 8.44 1.53
C ARG A 246 4.29 7.51 1.05
N ALA A 247 3.05 7.96 1.18
CA ALA A 247 1.87 7.19 0.79
C ALA A 247 0.84 8.06 0.10
N LEU A 248 0.03 7.41 -0.70
CA LEU A 248 -1.12 7.95 -1.38
C LEU A 248 -2.38 7.21 -0.94
N HIS A 249 -3.51 7.89 -0.97
CA HIS A 249 -4.80 7.25 -0.74
C HIS A 249 -5.86 7.91 -1.61
N SER A 250 -6.48 7.15 -2.50
CA SER A 250 -7.61 7.62 -3.29
C SER A 250 -8.92 7.15 -2.67
N PHE A 251 -9.89 8.05 -2.58
CA PHE A 251 -11.21 7.74 -2.03
C PHE A 251 -12.28 8.65 -2.64
N VAL A 252 -13.50 8.19 -2.57
CA VAL A 252 -14.68 8.96 -2.99
C VAL A 252 -15.47 9.32 -1.74
N MET A 253 -15.90 10.57 -1.68
CA MET A 253 -16.72 11.06 -0.58
C MET A 253 -17.68 12.12 -1.10
N CYS A 254 -18.96 12.02 -0.71
CA CYS A 254 -20.03 12.88 -1.24
C CYS A 254 -19.99 12.99 -2.78
N GLY A 255 -19.75 11.86 -3.47
CA GLY A 255 -19.67 11.80 -4.94
C GLY A 255 -18.45 12.48 -5.56
N GLN A 256 -17.48 12.95 -4.76
CA GLN A 256 -16.25 13.60 -5.23
C GLN A 256 -15.04 12.70 -4.99
N THR A 257 -14.14 12.66 -5.95
CA THR A 257 -12.89 11.92 -5.83
C THR A 257 -11.80 12.77 -5.18
N PHE A 258 -11.18 12.18 -4.17
CA PHE A 258 -10.04 12.77 -3.46
C PHE A 258 -8.78 11.91 -3.65
N LEU A 259 -7.64 12.59 -3.64
CA LEU A 259 -6.31 11.98 -3.53
C LEU A 259 -5.63 12.57 -2.29
N GLY A 260 -5.48 11.75 -1.28
CA GLY A 260 -4.74 12.09 -0.08
C GLY A 260 -3.26 11.77 -0.25
N VAL A 261 -2.40 12.64 0.25
CA VAL A 261 -0.94 12.51 0.23
C VAL A 261 -0.39 12.63 1.64
N ALA A 262 0.27 11.59 2.13
CA ALA A 262 1.08 11.64 3.34
C ALA A 262 2.48 12.15 2.98
N ASP A 263 2.74 13.44 3.21
CA ASP A 263 4.00 14.10 2.81
C ASP A 263 4.98 14.17 3.99
N GLU A 264 5.81 13.13 4.13
CA GLU A 264 6.69 12.90 5.29
C GLU A 264 7.60 14.09 5.57
N ASP A 265 8.21 14.68 4.55
CA ASP A 265 9.20 15.74 4.72
C ASP A 265 8.57 17.11 4.91
N ASN A 266 7.32 17.29 4.50
CA ASN A 266 6.53 18.49 4.75
C ASN A 266 5.85 18.48 6.12
N LYS A 267 5.83 17.33 6.82
CA LYS A 267 5.15 17.11 8.11
C LYS A 267 3.65 17.40 8.07
N ASN A 268 3.05 17.37 6.89
CA ASN A 268 1.63 17.58 6.66
C ASN A 268 1.08 16.49 5.77
N SER A 269 -0.19 16.22 5.90
CA SER A 269 -0.96 15.48 4.91
C SER A 269 -1.80 16.44 4.10
N VAL A 270 -1.97 16.19 2.82
CA VAL A 270 -2.71 17.07 1.92
C VAL A 270 -3.79 16.27 1.22
N LEU A 271 -5.00 16.80 1.20
CA LEU A 271 -6.10 16.30 0.38
C LEU A 271 -6.20 17.14 -0.87
N TYR A 272 -6.18 16.48 -2.01
CA TYR A 272 -6.48 17.06 -3.31
C TYR A 272 -7.85 16.57 -3.76
N ARG A 273 -8.69 17.47 -4.25
CA ARG A 273 -10.01 17.16 -4.82
C ARG A 273 -9.94 17.21 -6.33
N PHE A 274 -10.52 16.22 -6.98
CA PHE A 274 -10.68 16.23 -8.43
C PHE A 274 -11.86 17.12 -8.82
N SER A 275 -11.58 18.14 -9.62
CA SER A 275 -12.59 19.07 -10.16
C SER A 275 -12.04 19.75 -11.41
N GLN A 276 -12.89 20.02 -12.40
CA GLN A 276 -12.49 20.67 -13.65
C GLN A 276 -11.27 19.98 -14.31
N ASP A 277 -11.35 18.63 -14.42
CA ASP A 277 -10.32 17.78 -15.01
C ASP A 277 -8.91 17.91 -14.43
N LYS A 278 -8.80 18.19 -13.13
CA LYS A 278 -7.52 18.24 -12.40
C LYS A 278 -7.70 18.01 -10.91
N PHE A 279 -6.62 17.61 -10.25
CA PHE A 279 -6.52 17.61 -8.79
C PHE A 279 -6.08 18.99 -8.29
N THR A 280 -6.90 19.60 -7.46
CA THR A 280 -6.60 20.88 -6.80
C THR A 280 -6.49 20.68 -5.30
N LYS A 281 -5.56 21.39 -4.64
CA LYS A 281 -5.42 21.33 -3.18
C LYS A 281 -6.75 21.74 -2.54
N TYR A 282 -7.28 20.83 -1.73
CA TYR A 282 -8.54 21.04 -1.02
C TYR A 282 -8.30 21.40 0.44
N GLN A 283 -7.49 20.60 1.13
CA GLN A 283 -7.22 20.78 2.56
C GLN A 283 -5.82 20.32 2.91
N GLU A 284 -5.17 21.05 3.79
CA GLU A 284 -3.94 20.66 4.43
C GLU A 284 -4.25 20.23 5.86
N ILE A 285 -3.76 19.04 6.25
CA ILE A 285 -3.97 18.46 7.56
C ILE A 285 -2.63 18.44 8.28
N PRO A 286 -2.38 19.40 9.20
CA PRO A 286 -1.17 19.41 10.00
C PRO A 286 -1.07 18.15 10.86
N THR A 287 0.10 17.51 10.86
CA THR A 287 0.34 16.33 11.68
C THR A 287 1.39 16.61 12.75
N LYS A 288 1.24 16.03 13.93
CA LYS A 288 2.21 16.20 15.02
C LYS A 288 3.57 15.56 14.71
N GLY A 289 3.57 14.53 13.85
CA GLY A 289 4.75 13.80 13.42
C GLY A 289 4.85 13.77 11.90
N LYS A 290 5.86 13.05 11.39
CA LYS A 290 6.03 12.82 9.96
C LYS A 290 4.98 11.84 9.47
N PRO A 291 4.02 12.22 8.61
CA PRO A 291 3.00 11.31 8.11
C PRO A 291 3.65 10.28 7.16
N ILE A 292 3.29 9.02 7.34
CA ILE A 292 3.85 7.91 6.57
C ILE A 292 2.80 7.07 5.86
N ASP A 293 1.55 7.16 6.29
CA ASP A 293 0.44 6.46 5.65
C ASP A 293 -0.89 7.16 5.96
N MET A 294 -1.89 6.91 5.12
CA MET A 294 -3.20 7.51 5.20
C MET A 294 -4.25 6.52 4.68
N LYS A 295 -5.39 6.41 5.37
CA LYS A 295 -6.49 5.55 4.97
C LYS A 295 -7.83 6.18 5.35
N SER A 296 -8.78 6.25 4.42
CA SER A 296 -10.17 6.58 4.73
C SER A 296 -11.00 5.31 4.85
N PHE A 297 -12.01 5.33 5.68
CA PHE A 297 -12.97 4.24 5.81
C PHE A 297 -14.31 4.76 6.36
N GLU A 298 -15.35 4.01 6.06
CA GLU A 298 -16.67 4.24 6.63
C GLU A 298 -16.94 3.24 7.76
N TYR A 299 -17.50 3.73 8.83
CA TYR A 299 -17.99 2.89 9.91
C TYR A 299 -19.28 3.45 10.46
N LYS A 300 -20.33 2.65 10.41
CA LYS A 300 -21.72 3.05 10.66
C LYS A 300 -22.09 4.28 9.84
N SER A 301 -22.47 5.22 9.85
CA SER A 301 -22.76 6.35 8.95
C SER A 301 -21.67 7.43 8.91
N ASP A 302 -20.55 7.16 9.55
CA ASP A 302 -19.46 8.14 9.68
C ASP A 302 -18.29 7.80 8.76
N THR A 303 -17.72 8.81 8.13
CA THR A 303 -16.46 8.69 7.36
C THR A 303 -15.29 9.13 8.22
N TYR A 304 -14.28 8.30 8.25
CA TYR A 304 -13.05 8.53 8.99
C TYR A 304 -11.85 8.61 8.07
N LEU A 305 -10.86 9.40 8.49
CA LEU A 305 -9.53 9.46 7.88
C LEU A 305 -8.50 9.18 8.98
N ALA A 306 -7.80 8.06 8.87
CA ALA A 306 -6.69 7.75 9.74
C ALA A 306 -5.39 8.18 9.09
N ILE A 307 -4.51 8.86 9.82
CA ILE A 307 -3.17 9.27 9.39
C ILE A 307 -2.17 8.68 10.38
N THR A 308 -1.27 7.84 9.89
CA THR A 308 -0.17 7.31 10.69
C THR A 308 1.03 8.22 10.58
N THR A 309 1.71 8.42 11.71
CA THR A 309 2.92 9.24 11.76
C THR A 309 4.08 8.45 12.37
N ARG A 310 5.29 8.81 11.98
CA ARG A 310 6.50 8.24 12.56
C ARG A 310 6.72 8.78 13.98
N ASN A 311 6.93 7.90 14.95
CA ASN A 311 7.36 8.19 16.33
C ASN A 311 6.36 8.88 17.27
N ILE A 312 5.20 9.34 16.84
CA ILE A 312 4.27 10.13 17.67
C ILE A 312 2.88 9.50 17.79
N GLY A 313 2.64 8.42 17.07
CA GLY A 313 1.32 7.76 17.03
C GLY A 313 0.45 8.26 15.88
N SER A 314 -0.69 7.61 15.73
CA SER A 314 -1.63 7.85 14.64
C SER A 314 -2.78 8.73 15.11
N THR A 315 -3.37 9.48 14.20
CA THR A 315 -4.55 10.32 14.47
C THR A 315 -5.71 9.87 13.59
N LEU A 316 -6.87 9.80 14.21
CA LEU A 316 -8.12 9.53 13.52
C LEU A 316 -8.94 10.82 13.46
N TYR A 317 -9.28 11.24 12.26
CA TYR A 317 -10.18 12.34 11.98
C TYR A 317 -11.54 11.78 11.61
N LYS A 318 -12.60 12.43 12.10
CA LYS A 318 -13.96 12.20 11.65
C LYS A 318 -14.32 13.31 10.68
N TRP A 319 -14.86 12.95 9.53
CA TRP A 319 -15.38 13.93 8.60
C TRP A 319 -16.74 14.43 9.09
N THR A 320 -16.92 15.73 9.14
CA THR A 320 -18.17 16.38 9.58
C THR A 320 -18.68 17.32 8.50
#